data_3ec04eb411f664fd442079ace5b7c514
#
_entry.id   3ec04eb411f664fd442079ace5b7c514
#
_cell.length_a   1.000
_cell.length_b   1.000
_cell.length_c   1.000
_cell.angle_alpha   90.00
_cell.angle_beta   90.00
_cell.angle_gamma   90.00
#
_symmetry.space_group_name_H-M   'P 1'
#
loop_
_entity.id
_entity.type
_entity.pdbx_description
1 polymer ?
#
loop_
_entity_poly.entity_id
_entity_poly.type
_entity_poly.pdbx_seq_one_letter_code
_entity_poly.pdbx_strand_id
1 'polypeptide(L)'
;MSSFRVTGKRYRVTFRALYGTMFWLLALSCFLGFACSGKAESAASPASTKKKRRRVASTAGTSAAARTTGGSKATASGKTGLVRTAAAARTRTGVGRSRRRRLAMVSPWTEPTYADSTVGDSTEGEDPDVRRAAVEALGPYNGTVVVADTQTGRILTVVNQKLGLKGAFQPCSTVKMVVSLASLSEGLVDSSLPLHLTRRYSMNMTQALAKSNNLYFAKLGQQLGFDRVSKYAKLYGLGEKAGLDIPGEEPGFVTSEPPPTGVGMMTSFGDGIRVTPLELTSIVTSIANGGTMYYLQYPRNEDEVTKFVPRIKRTLDIGRYVSQIKAGMLGAVEYGTARRAIYDPNEPVLGKTGTCTDTAQPGVHLGWFGSFNEVGKNKIAVVVLLTGGRGISGPIASGVAGNVYRNLAAQRFFGPEQPGVNTALFSLPAQQTNPQ
;
A
#
# COMPACT_ATOMS: atom_id res chain seq x y z
N MET A 1 -7.09 4.66 50.07
CA MET A 1 -6.12 5.33 50.98
C MET A 1 -4.74 4.79 50.66
N SER A 2 -3.95 5.53 49.91
CA SER A 2 -2.58 5.13 49.56
C SER A 2 -1.61 6.04 50.26
N SER A 3 -0.63 5.47 50.98
CA SER A 3 0.42 6.22 51.65
C SER A 3 1.75 6.01 50.97
N PHE A 4 2.45 7.09 50.64
CA PHE A 4 3.84 7.07 50.14
C PHE A 4 4.78 7.60 51.23
N ARG A 5 5.97 7.01 51.30
CA ARG A 5 7.03 7.40 52.27
C ARG A 5 8.20 7.99 51.47
N VAL A 6 8.54 9.24 51.76
CA VAL A 6 9.81 9.85 51.29
C VAL A 6 10.43 10.54 52.47
N THR A 7 11.69 10.24 52.77
CA THR A 7 12.57 10.86 53.77
C THR A 7 11.90 11.09 55.18
N GLY A 8 11.49 9.97 55.81
CA GLY A 8 11.25 9.99 57.27
C GLY A 8 10.02 10.72 57.79
N LYS A 9 9.23 11.40 56.98
CA LYS A 9 7.99 12.07 57.42
C LYS A 9 6.78 11.54 56.63
N ARG A 10 5.70 11.20 57.37
CA ARG A 10 4.42 10.77 56.78
C ARG A 10 3.53 11.99 56.54
N TYR A 11 3.07 12.17 55.34
CA TYR A 11 2.01 13.12 54.99
C TYR A 11 0.74 12.35 54.63
N ARG A 12 -0.37 12.70 55.27
CA ARG A 12 -1.71 12.23 54.91
C ARG A 12 -2.34 13.26 53.97
N VAL A 13 -2.66 12.88 52.76
CA VAL A 13 -3.43 13.71 51.83
C VAL A 13 -4.86 13.17 51.81
N THR A 14 -5.81 13.97 52.29
CA THR A 14 -7.24 13.70 52.18
C THR A 14 -7.78 14.36 50.91
N PHE A 15 -8.18 13.56 49.94
CA PHE A 15 -8.90 13.99 48.75
C PHE A 15 -10.34 14.39 49.10
N ARG A 16 -10.58 15.64 49.51
CA ARG A 16 -11.94 16.16 49.71
C ARG A 16 -12.10 17.67 49.49
N ALA A 17 -11.39 18.25 48.53
CA ALA A 17 -11.53 19.69 48.25
C ALA A 17 -11.20 20.11 46.84
N LEU A 18 -11.66 19.41 45.78
CA LEU A 18 -11.46 19.84 44.39
C LEU A 18 -12.67 19.67 43.47
N TYR A 19 -13.85 19.36 44.01
CA TYR A 19 -15.10 19.27 43.22
C TYR A 19 -16.09 20.43 43.43
N GLY A 20 -15.74 21.43 44.23
CA GLY A 20 -16.65 22.55 44.61
C GLY A 20 -16.55 23.81 43.74
N THR A 21 -15.47 24.02 43.00
CA THR A 21 -15.25 25.31 42.29
C THR A 21 -15.48 25.28 40.79
N MET A 22 -15.72 24.11 40.19
CA MET A 22 -15.98 23.99 38.74
C MET A 22 -17.46 24.06 38.34
N PHE A 23 -18.39 24.05 39.34
CA PHE A 23 -19.84 24.10 39.06
C PHE A 23 -20.41 25.51 39.04
N TRP A 24 -19.67 26.55 39.47
CA TRP A 24 -20.14 27.92 39.50
C TRP A 24 -19.76 28.79 38.31
N LEU A 25 -18.85 28.33 37.44
CA LEU A 25 -18.44 29.06 36.25
C LEU A 25 -19.24 28.70 34.98
N LEU A 26 -20.06 27.65 35.02
CA LEU A 26 -20.94 27.24 33.90
C LEU A 26 -22.38 27.78 34.00
N ALA A 27 -22.76 28.42 35.13
CA ALA A 27 -24.10 28.98 35.33
C ALA A 27 -24.21 30.48 34.95
N LEU A 28 -23.10 31.17 34.61
CA LEU A 28 -23.11 32.60 34.36
C LEU A 28 -23.06 32.98 32.87
N SER A 29 -23.01 32.01 31.96
CA SER A 29 -22.99 32.26 30.49
C SER A 29 -24.33 32.07 29.76
N CYS A 30 -25.43 31.74 30.47
CA CYS A 30 -26.73 31.50 29.88
C CYS A 30 -27.75 32.67 30.02
N PHE A 31 -27.34 33.85 30.52
CA PHE A 31 -28.32 34.95 30.78
C PHE A 31 -28.08 36.25 30.03
N LEU A 32 -27.36 36.24 28.91
CA LEU A 32 -27.25 37.46 28.05
C LEU A 32 -27.36 37.07 26.56
N GLY A 33 -28.60 36.99 26.09
CA GLY A 33 -28.84 36.75 24.68
C GLY A 33 -30.30 36.63 24.27
N PHE A 34 -31.18 37.48 24.81
CA PHE A 34 -32.54 37.67 24.27
C PHE A 34 -32.84 39.17 24.18
N ALA A 35 -32.80 39.72 22.99
CA ALA A 35 -33.63 40.78 22.46
C ALA A 35 -32.99 41.38 21.19
N CYS A 36 -33.53 41.08 20.03
CA CYS A 36 -34.08 42.08 19.15
C CYS A 36 -34.78 41.43 17.97
N SER A 37 -36.05 41.73 17.99
CA SER A 37 -37.08 41.54 16.99
C SER A 37 -36.88 42.45 15.78
N GLY A 38 -37.34 42.02 14.58
CA GLY A 38 -37.81 43.02 13.64
C GLY A 38 -37.66 42.71 12.16
N LYS A 39 -38.79 42.24 11.62
CA LYS A 39 -39.37 42.54 10.30
C LYS A 39 -38.82 41.92 9.02
N ALA A 40 -39.75 41.18 8.46
CA ALA A 40 -39.83 40.73 7.07
C ALA A 40 -39.96 41.93 6.12
N GLU A 41 -39.34 41.84 4.94
CA GLU A 41 -39.91 42.45 3.73
C GLU A 41 -39.56 41.60 2.50
N SER A 42 -40.60 41.35 1.75
CA SER A 42 -40.77 40.66 0.49
C SER A 42 -40.22 41.49 -0.65
N ALA A 43 -39.52 40.94 -1.62
CA ALA A 43 -39.61 41.31 -3.02
C ALA A 43 -38.94 40.31 -3.95
N ALA A 44 -39.74 39.66 -4.74
CA ALA A 44 -39.75 39.49 -6.18
C ALA A 44 -38.46 39.01 -6.90
N SER A 45 -38.61 37.88 -7.50
CA SER A 45 -37.88 37.35 -8.66
C SER A 45 -38.15 38.19 -9.93
N PRO A 46 -37.22 38.26 -10.87
CA PRO A 46 -37.62 38.02 -12.26
C PRO A 46 -36.72 37.03 -13.02
N ALA A 47 -37.38 36.17 -13.66
CA ALA A 47 -37.33 35.46 -14.94
C ALA A 47 -36.03 35.52 -15.80
N SER A 48 -35.57 34.35 -16.15
CA SER A 48 -35.30 33.82 -17.50
C SER A 48 -34.72 34.70 -18.59
N THR A 49 -33.55 34.36 -19.07
CA THR A 49 -33.27 34.43 -20.52
C THR A 49 -32.32 33.28 -20.94
N LYS A 50 -32.89 32.34 -21.67
CA LYS A 50 -32.18 31.31 -22.46
C LYS A 50 -31.49 32.01 -23.65
N LYS A 51 -30.18 31.86 -23.76
CA LYS A 51 -29.45 32.20 -25.00
C LYS A 51 -29.05 30.88 -25.70
N LYS A 52 -29.85 30.58 -26.71
CA LYS A 52 -29.63 29.57 -27.75
C LYS A 52 -28.36 29.94 -28.55
N ARG A 53 -27.35 29.10 -28.58
CA ARG A 53 -26.26 29.21 -29.56
C ARG A 53 -26.48 28.23 -30.70
N ARG A 54 -26.67 28.81 -31.82
CA ARG A 54 -26.89 28.32 -33.18
C ARG A 54 -25.73 27.42 -33.63
N ARG A 55 -26.06 26.22 -34.10
CA ARG A 55 -25.22 25.35 -34.93
C ARG A 55 -25.15 25.98 -36.32
N VAL A 56 -23.94 26.14 -36.84
CA VAL A 56 -23.71 26.33 -38.29
C VAL A 56 -23.19 25.05 -38.86
N ALA A 57 -23.95 24.45 -39.75
CA ALA A 57 -23.56 23.38 -40.64
C ALA A 57 -22.89 24.02 -41.87
N SER A 58 -21.78 23.49 -42.30
CA SER A 58 -21.29 23.74 -43.65
C SER A 58 -21.10 22.38 -44.38
N THR A 59 -21.72 22.38 -45.49
CA THR A 59 -21.97 21.37 -46.46
C THR A 59 -20.73 20.91 -47.23
N ALA A 60 -20.87 19.70 -47.71
CA ALA A 60 -19.98 18.93 -48.62
C ALA A 60 -19.66 19.63 -49.93
N GLY A 61 -18.49 19.32 -50.44
CA GLY A 61 -18.12 19.58 -51.86
C GLY A 61 -17.31 18.42 -52.39
N THR A 62 -17.97 17.62 -53.20
CA THR A 62 -17.44 16.55 -54.08
C THR A 62 -16.88 17.13 -55.37
N SER A 63 -15.74 16.61 -55.87
CA SER A 63 -15.41 16.38 -57.31
C SER A 63 -14.10 15.60 -57.36
N ALA A 64 -14.04 14.48 -57.86
CA ALA A 64 -14.11 13.73 -59.12
C ALA A 64 -12.93 14.01 -60.06
N ALA A 65 -12.15 12.94 -60.24
CA ALA A 65 -11.53 12.41 -61.45
C ALA A 65 -10.52 13.21 -62.29
N ALA A 66 -9.33 12.59 -62.52
CA ALA A 66 -8.97 12.15 -63.88
C ALA A 66 -7.66 11.35 -63.87
N ARG A 67 -7.71 10.24 -64.54
CA ARG A 67 -6.60 9.39 -64.99
C ARG A 67 -5.77 10.10 -66.05
N THR A 68 -4.47 9.80 -66.13
CA THR A 68 -3.82 9.50 -67.46
C THR A 68 -2.55 8.67 -67.25
N THR A 69 -2.47 7.74 -68.02
CA THR A 69 -1.60 6.66 -68.46
C THR A 69 -0.35 7.15 -69.23
N GLY A 70 0.66 6.29 -69.28
CA GLY A 70 1.77 6.26 -70.21
C GLY A 70 3.12 6.11 -69.56
N GLY A 71 3.96 5.13 -69.71
CA GLY A 71 4.20 4.19 -70.79
C GLY A 71 5.65 4.31 -71.28
N SER A 72 6.33 3.14 -71.35
CA SER A 72 7.52 2.81 -72.20
C SER A 72 8.89 2.90 -71.47
N LYS A 73 9.57 1.75 -71.21
CA LYS A 73 10.45 0.92 -72.04
C LYS A 73 11.67 1.60 -72.73
N ALA A 74 12.89 1.19 -72.35
CA ALA A 74 13.85 0.43 -73.19
C ALA A 74 15.24 0.52 -72.52
N THR A 75 15.86 -0.58 -72.22
CA THR A 75 16.89 -1.41 -72.90
C THR A 75 18.24 -0.76 -73.19
N ALA A 76 19.24 -1.41 -72.71
CA ALA A 76 20.42 -2.01 -73.38
C ALA A 76 21.80 -1.42 -72.96
N SER A 77 22.58 -2.25 -72.38
CA SER A 77 23.83 -2.86 -72.85
C SER A 77 25.06 -1.94 -73.07
N GLY A 78 26.21 -2.38 -72.57
CA GLY A 78 27.52 -1.89 -73.01
C GLY A 78 28.66 -2.21 -72.09
N LYS A 79 29.48 -3.11 -72.52
CA LYS A 79 30.65 -3.74 -71.91
C LYS A 79 31.88 -2.83 -71.81
N THR A 80 32.80 -3.26 -70.92
CA THR A 80 34.30 -3.31 -70.99
C THR A 80 35.08 -2.10 -70.59
N GLY A 81 36.14 -2.43 -69.79
CA GLY A 81 37.36 -1.68 -69.71
C GLY A 81 38.08 -1.70 -68.42
N LEU A 82 39.03 -2.65 -68.26
CA LEU A 82 40.07 -2.59 -67.22
C LEU A 82 40.93 -1.32 -67.33
N VAL A 83 41.38 -0.72 -66.22
CA VAL A 83 42.81 -0.41 -66.00
C VAL A 83 43.00 -0.13 -64.52
N ARG A 84 44.02 -0.77 -63.97
CA ARG A 84 44.62 -0.57 -62.59
C ARG A 84 45.37 0.73 -62.52
N THR A 85 45.29 1.46 -61.43
CA THR A 85 46.47 2.15 -60.84
C THR A 85 46.24 2.38 -59.33
N ALA A 86 47.36 2.41 -58.63
CA ALA A 86 47.53 2.21 -57.22
C ALA A 86 47.27 3.45 -56.33
N ALA A 87 47.00 3.13 -55.06
CA ALA A 87 47.48 3.80 -53.84
C ALA A 87 47.13 5.26 -53.58
N ALA A 88 46.25 5.44 -52.59
CA ALA A 88 46.47 6.41 -51.51
C ALA A 88 45.65 5.99 -50.26
N ALA A 89 46.37 5.63 -49.24
CA ALA A 89 45.80 5.38 -47.92
C ALA A 89 45.20 6.67 -47.35
N ARG A 90 43.91 6.66 -47.13
CA ARG A 90 43.22 7.65 -46.27
C ARG A 90 42.61 6.92 -45.09
N THR A 91 43.23 7.07 -43.94
CA THR A 91 42.72 6.76 -42.62
C THR A 91 41.35 7.36 -42.46
N ARG A 92 40.33 6.55 -42.55
CA ARG A 92 38.95 6.89 -42.12
C ARG A 92 38.85 6.51 -40.66
N THR A 93 38.91 7.52 -39.79
CA THR A 93 38.46 7.46 -38.42
C THR A 93 37.04 6.92 -38.41
N GLY A 94 36.89 5.70 -37.90
CA GLY A 94 35.61 5.05 -37.71
C GLY A 94 34.77 5.82 -36.71
N VAL A 95 33.78 6.55 -37.18
CA VAL A 95 32.68 7.01 -36.34
C VAL A 95 31.93 5.76 -35.88
N GLY A 96 32.14 5.40 -34.62
CA GLY A 96 31.46 4.30 -33.96
C GLY A 96 29.95 4.51 -34.08
N ARG A 97 29.31 3.69 -34.95
CA ARG A 97 27.87 3.49 -34.86
C ARG A 97 27.59 2.90 -33.49
N SER A 98 27.18 3.75 -32.53
CA SER A 98 26.61 3.30 -31.28
C SER A 98 25.46 2.35 -31.68
N ARG A 99 25.66 1.07 -31.41
CA ARG A 99 24.56 0.10 -31.40
C ARG A 99 23.60 0.61 -30.32
N ARG A 100 22.62 1.43 -30.69
CA ARG A 100 21.41 1.59 -29.90
C ARG A 100 20.94 0.16 -29.63
N ARG A 101 21.19 -0.34 -28.43
CA ARG A 101 20.48 -1.50 -27.90
C ARG A 101 19.02 -1.15 -28.13
N ARG A 102 18.38 -1.76 -29.12
CA ARG A 102 16.92 -1.84 -29.17
C ARG A 102 16.57 -2.50 -27.84
N LEU A 103 16.09 -1.71 -26.90
CA LEU A 103 15.36 -2.25 -25.77
C LEU A 103 14.30 -3.13 -26.42
N ALA A 104 14.44 -4.44 -26.27
CA ALA A 104 13.42 -5.37 -26.69
C ALA A 104 12.14 -4.84 -26.04
N MET A 105 11.16 -4.48 -26.85
CA MET A 105 9.83 -4.17 -26.33
C MET A 105 9.37 -5.46 -25.65
N VAL A 106 9.46 -5.48 -24.32
CA VAL A 106 8.92 -6.58 -23.53
C VAL A 106 7.44 -6.58 -23.85
N SER A 107 6.97 -7.65 -24.50
CA SER A 107 5.56 -7.82 -24.78
C SER A 107 4.80 -7.70 -23.47
N PRO A 108 3.65 -7.01 -23.39
CA PRO A 108 2.82 -6.98 -22.18
C PRO A 108 2.34 -8.37 -21.73
N TRP A 109 2.63 -9.40 -22.53
CA TRP A 109 2.33 -10.81 -22.28
C TRP A 109 3.56 -11.65 -21.88
N THR A 110 4.74 -11.04 -21.68
CA THR A 110 5.98 -11.78 -21.35
C THR A 110 6.05 -12.20 -19.91
N GLU A 111 5.40 -11.49 -18.98
CA GLU A 111 5.26 -11.93 -17.61
C GLU A 111 3.94 -12.67 -17.44
N PRO A 112 3.98 -13.98 -17.11
CA PRO A 112 2.76 -14.76 -17.01
C PRO A 112 1.90 -14.25 -15.84
N THR A 113 0.61 -14.01 -16.11
CA THR A 113 -0.38 -13.70 -15.08
C THR A 113 -0.77 -14.95 -14.29
N TYR A 114 -0.61 -16.12 -14.89
CA TYR A 114 -0.95 -17.41 -14.31
C TYR A 114 0.25 -18.35 -14.37
N ALA A 115 0.53 -18.99 -13.27
CA ALA A 115 1.61 -19.97 -13.12
C ALA A 115 1.29 -20.93 -11.98
N ASP A 116 1.90 -22.11 -12.01
CA ASP A 116 1.94 -22.94 -10.81
C ASP A 116 2.94 -22.37 -9.82
N SER A 117 2.41 -21.65 -8.84
CA SER A 117 3.20 -20.94 -7.82
C SER A 117 3.72 -21.86 -6.70
N THR A 118 3.51 -23.17 -6.77
CA THR A 118 3.99 -24.14 -5.75
C THR A 118 5.27 -24.86 -6.16
N VAL A 119 5.68 -24.70 -7.41
CA VAL A 119 6.84 -25.43 -7.97
C VAL A 119 8.15 -25.04 -7.28
N GLY A 120 8.77 -26.01 -6.65
CA GLY A 120 10.05 -25.87 -5.97
C GLY A 120 9.97 -25.40 -4.51
N ASP A 121 8.76 -25.31 -3.95
CA ASP A 121 8.57 -25.02 -2.54
C ASP A 121 8.92 -26.24 -1.67
N SER A 122 9.56 -25.99 -0.52
CA SER A 122 9.71 -26.94 0.57
C SER A 122 8.67 -26.63 1.65
N THR A 123 7.89 -27.61 2.04
CA THR A 123 6.77 -27.41 2.99
C THR A 123 7.06 -27.97 4.39
N GLU A 124 8.26 -28.51 4.62
CA GLU A 124 8.66 -28.99 5.93
C GLU A 124 8.68 -27.83 6.94
N GLY A 125 8.10 -28.04 8.12
CA GLY A 125 8.01 -27.02 9.19
C GLY A 125 6.92 -25.98 8.98
N GLU A 126 6.24 -25.96 7.83
CA GLU A 126 5.06 -25.11 7.61
C GLU A 126 3.83 -25.68 8.36
N ASP A 127 2.86 -24.78 8.63
CA ASP A 127 1.54 -25.20 9.09
C ASP A 127 0.74 -25.74 7.90
N PRO A 128 0.33 -27.01 7.90
CA PRO A 128 -0.29 -27.65 6.74
C PRO A 128 -1.67 -27.08 6.41
N ASP A 129 -2.42 -26.61 7.41
CA ASP A 129 -3.74 -26.04 7.20
C ASP A 129 -3.61 -24.62 6.62
N VAL A 130 -2.66 -23.83 7.12
CA VAL A 130 -2.34 -22.51 6.59
C VAL A 130 -1.78 -22.63 5.17
N ARG A 131 -0.91 -23.62 4.92
CA ARG A 131 -0.38 -23.88 3.56
C ARG A 131 -1.49 -24.20 2.58
N ARG A 132 -2.37 -25.12 2.91
CA ARG A 132 -3.50 -25.51 2.06
C ARG A 132 -4.39 -24.29 1.76
N ALA A 133 -4.77 -23.54 2.80
CA ALA A 133 -5.60 -22.36 2.64
C ALA A 133 -4.96 -21.30 1.73
N ALA A 134 -3.64 -21.08 1.85
CA ALA A 134 -2.90 -20.12 1.04
C ALA A 134 -2.75 -20.55 -0.43
N VAL A 135 -2.45 -21.82 -0.68
CA VAL A 135 -2.34 -22.39 -2.04
C VAL A 135 -3.68 -22.33 -2.77
N GLU A 136 -4.76 -22.78 -2.12
CA GLU A 136 -6.12 -22.70 -2.69
C GLU A 136 -6.55 -21.25 -2.98
N ALA A 137 -6.24 -20.33 -2.08
CA ALA A 137 -6.59 -18.93 -2.24
C ALA A 137 -5.80 -18.23 -3.37
N LEU A 138 -4.52 -18.55 -3.54
CA LEU A 138 -3.69 -18.03 -4.61
C LEU A 138 -4.16 -18.56 -5.98
N GLY A 139 -4.58 -19.83 -6.00
CA GLY A 139 -5.09 -20.46 -7.21
C GLY A 139 -4.08 -20.39 -8.36
N PRO A 140 -4.52 -20.06 -9.58
CA PRO A 140 -3.65 -20.05 -10.74
C PRO A 140 -2.80 -18.77 -10.87
N TYR A 141 -2.93 -17.78 -9.99
CA TYR A 141 -2.18 -16.53 -10.12
C TYR A 141 -0.67 -16.73 -9.96
N ASN A 142 0.10 -16.06 -10.79
CA ASN A 142 1.54 -15.91 -10.59
C ASN A 142 1.78 -14.91 -9.46
N GLY A 143 2.27 -15.39 -8.33
CA GLY A 143 2.43 -14.57 -7.14
C GLY A 143 2.99 -15.34 -5.96
N THR A 144 3.00 -14.70 -4.80
CA THR A 144 3.40 -15.30 -3.53
C THR A 144 2.41 -14.92 -2.43
N VAL A 145 2.23 -15.82 -1.48
CA VAL A 145 1.50 -15.59 -0.23
C VAL A 145 2.41 -15.91 0.92
N VAL A 146 2.63 -14.94 1.80
CA VAL A 146 3.36 -15.11 3.07
C VAL A 146 2.36 -15.00 4.20
N VAL A 147 2.32 -15.98 5.07
CA VAL A 147 1.51 -15.96 6.30
C VAL A 147 2.43 -16.07 7.50
N ALA A 148 2.30 -15.16 8.46
CA ALA A 148 3.10 -15.14 9.67
C ALA A 148 2.25 -14.87 10.90
N ASP A 149 2.62 -15.45 12.02
CA ASP A 149 2.05 -15.14 13.33
C ASP A 149 2.50 -13.73 13.75
N THR A 150 1.54 -12.87 14.09
CA THR A 150 1.84 -11.47 14.42
C THR A 150 2.43 -11.27 15.81
N GLN A 151 2.30 -12.25 16.70
CA GLN A 151 2.74 -12.17 18.08
C GLN A 151 4.14 -12.74 18.29
N THR A 152 4.65 -13.50 17.32
CA THR A 152 5.91 -14.23 17.45
C THR A 152 6.87 -14.00 16.28
N GLY A 153 6.37 -13.57 15.13
CA GLY A 153 7.15 -13.47 13.89
C GLY A 153 7.43 -14.83 13.23
N ARG A 154 6.80 -15.92 13.70
CA ARG A 154 6.90 -17.23 13.03
C ARG A 154 6.22 -17.17 11.68
N ILE A 155 6.93 -17.52 10.63
CA ILE A 155 6.36 -17.77 9.31
C ILE A 155 5.65 -19.13 9.37
N LEU A 156 4.35 -19.13 9.03
CA LEU A 156 3.52 -20.29 9.00
C LEU A 156 3.54 -20.97 7.63
N THR A 157 3.63 -20.17 6.55
CA THR A 157 3.82 -20.65 5.18
C THR A 157 4.33 -19.57 4.26
N VAL A 158 5.06 -19.96 3.22
CA VAL A 158 5.43 -19.13 2.06
C VAL A 158 5.10 -19.90 0.77
N VAL A 159 4.02 -19.54 0.12
CA VAL A 159 3.69 -20.06 -1.23
C VAL A 159 4.52 -19.31 -2.26
N ASN A 160 5.18 -20.01 -3.16
CA ASN A 160 6.17 -19.50 -4.11
C ASN A 160 7.39 -18.88 -3.39
N GLN A 161 8.15 -19.74 -2.72
CA GLN A 161 9.33 -19.35 -1.94
C GLN A 161 10.38 -18.62 -2.79
N LYS A 162 10.49 -18.96 -4.06
CA LYS A 162 11.38 -18.26 -5.00
C LYS A 162 11.05 -16.77 -5.09
N LEU A 163 9.78 -16.43 -5.17
CA LEU A 163 9.31 -15.04 -5.25
C LEU A 163 9.26 -14.41 -3.85
N GLY A 164 8.84 -15.16 -2.84
CA GLY A 164 8.65 -14.69 -1.48
C GLY A 164 9.95 -14.33 -0.76
N LEU A 165 11.03 -15.11 -1.02
CA LEU A 165 12.30 -14.97 -0.31
C LEU A 165 13.33 -14.12 -1.07
N LYS A 166 13.31 -14.11 -2.42
CA LYS A 166 14.34 -13.49 -3.24
C LYS A 166 13.87 -12.27 -4.04
N GLY A 167 12.58 -12.03 -4.12
CA GLY A 167 12.04 -10.96 -4.95
C GLY A 167 11.94 -9.64 -4.18
N ALA A 168 12.51 -8.57 -4.72
CA ALA A 168 12.27 -7.21 -4.26
C ALA A 168 11.58 -6.42 -5.36
N PHE A 169 10.44 -5.80 -5.03
CA PHE A 169 9.55 -5.14 -5.98
C PHE A 169 9.19 -3.74 -5.50
N GLN A 170 8.72 -2.89 -6.42
CA GLN A 170 8.21 -1.59 -6.03
C GLN A 170 7.01 -1.78 -5.07
N PRO A 171 7.00 -1.14 -3.88
CA PRO A 171 5.94 -1.32 -2.89
C PRO A 171 4.60 -0.74 -3.33
N CYS A 172 4.60 0.08 -4.36
CA CYS A 172 3.42 0.83 -4.77
C CYS A 172 2.81 1.58 -3.57
N SER A 173 1.50 1.52 -3.41
CA SER A 173 0.80 2.20 -2.30
C SER A 173 0.92 1.53 -0.92
N THR A 174 1.60 0.39 -0.78
CA THR A 174 1.84 -0.19 0.55
C THR A 174 2.83 0.66 1.38
N VAL A 175 3.72 1.41 0.72
CA VAL A 175 4.63 2.38 1.37
C VAL A 175 3.86 3.40 2.22
N LYS A 176 2.60 3.66 1.93
CA LYS A 176 1.76 4.62 2.65
C LYS A 176 1.55 4.29 4.12
N MET A 177 1.68 3.02 4.51
CA MET A 177 1.67 2.64 5.93
C MET A 177 2.87 3.25 6.66
N VAL A 178 4.06 3.11 6.09
CA VAL A 178 5.31 3.72 6.61
C VAL A 178 5.21 5.24 6.65
N VAL A 179 4.71 5.85 5.57
CA VAL A 179 4.57 7.31 5.47
C VAL A 179 3.54 7.85 6.48
N SER A 180 2.45 7.13 6.72
CA SER A 180 1.46 7.51 7.75
C SER A 180 2.09 7.50 9.14
N LEU A 181 2.77 6.42 9.51
CA LEU A 181 3.46 6.31 10.79
C LEU A 181 4.53 7.40 10.95
N ALA A 182 5.34 7.64 9.91
CA ALA A 182 6.33 8.69 9.91
C ALA A 182 5.71 10.08 10.14
N SER A 183 4.61 10.39 9.44
CA SER A 183 3.94 11.68 9.56
C SER A 183 3.29 11.90 10.92
N LEU A 184 2.73 10.84 11.52
CA LEU A 184 2.21 10.87 12.88
C LEU A 184 3.33 11.03 13.91
N SER A 185 4.45 10.33 13.74
CA SER A 185 5.62 10.40 14.64
C SER A 185 6.28 11.78 14.61
N GLU A 186 6.26 12.46 13.46
CA GLU A 186 6.77 13.83 13.31
C GLU A 186 5.71 14.91 13.66
N GLY A 187 4.50 14.52 14.08
CA GLY A 187 3.43 15.46 14.43
C GLY A 187 2.93 16.32 13.24
N LEU A 188 3.15 15.85 12.01
CA LEU A 188 2.74 16.60 10.80
C LEU A 188 1.25 16.48 10.51
N VAL A 189 0.60 15.46 11.03
CA VAL A 189 -0.82 15.19 10.85
C VAL A 189 -1.46 14.68 12.12
N ASP A 190 -2.73 15.03 12.28
CA ASP A 190 -3.69 14.31 13.10
C ASP A 190 -4.55 13.45 12.16
N SER A 191 -4.80 12.20 12.52
CA SER A 191 -5.52 11.27 11.63
C SER A 191 -6.96 11.67 11.37
N SER A 192 -7.57 12.43 12.26
CA SER A 192 -8.96 12.90 12.19
C SER A 192 -9.09 14.25 11.47
N LEU A 193 -8.06 15.09 11.54
CA LEU A 193 -8.12 16.43 10.95
C LEU A 193 -7.87 16.39 9.44
N PRO A 194 -8.68 17.12 8.65
CA PRO A 194 -8.51 17.13 7.21
C PRO A 194 -7.32 17.98 6.77
N LEU A 195 -6.49 17.42 5.90
CA LEU A 195 -5.46 18.14 5.16
C LEU A 195 -6.07 18.70 3.86
N HIS A 196 -5.89 20.00 3.61
CA HIS A 196 -6.29 20.61 2.36
C HIS A 196 -5.41 20.12 1.21
N LEU A 197 -5.97 19.37 0.28
CA LEU A 197 -5.26 18.84 -0.89
C LEU A 197 -5.29 19.82 -2.06
N THR A 198 -6.43 20.47 -2.25
CA THR A 198 -6.64 21.56 -3.21
C THR A 198 -7.49 22.63 -2.56
N ARG A 199 -7.73 23.74 -3.27
CA ARG A 199 -8.56 24.87 -2.78
C ARG A 199 -9.98 24.43 -2.34
N ARG A 200 -10.51 23.32 -2.89
CA ARG A 200 -11.89 22.85 -2.66
C ARG A 200 -11.98 21.38 -2.19
N TYR A 201 -10.84 20.76 -1.91
CA TYR A 201 -10.83 19.34 -1.55
C TYR A 201 -9.89 19.08 -0.39
N SER A 202 -10.46 18.52 0.66
CA SER A 202 -9.77 18.12 1.88
C SER A 202 -10.06 16.67 2.18
N MET A 203 -9.15 16.03 2.91
CA MET A 203 -9.28 14.63 3.31
C MET A 203 -8.47 14.40 4.57
N ASN A 204 -8.98 13.63 5.51
CA ASN A 204 -8.19 13.18 6.65
C ASN A 204 -7.35 11.94 6.31
N MET A 205 -6.42 11.58 7.19
CA MET A 205 -5.49 10.48 6.94
C MET A 205 -6.20 9.13 6.87
N THR A 206 -7.20 8.87 7.71
CA THR A 206 -7.99 7.64 7.69
C THR A 206 -8.62 7.41 6.31
N GLN A 207 -9.30 8.42 5.78
CA GLN A 207 -9.90 8.37 4.44
C GLN A 207 -8.85 8.24 3.34
N ALA A 208 -7.72 8.96 3.47
CA ALA A 208 -6.64 8.93 2.49
C ALA A 208 -5.97 7.55 2.42
N LEU A 209 -5.77 6.90 3.56
CA LEU A 209 -5.21 5.56 3.64
C LEU A 209 -6.20 4.53 3.10
N ALA A 210 -7.48 4.60 3.47
CA ALA A 210 -8.55 3.73 3.00
C ALA A 210 -8.73 3.80 1.47
N LYS A 211 -8.80 5.01 0.92
CA LYS A 211 -8.95 5.26 -0.53
C LYS A 211 -7.63 5.27 -1.29
N SER A 212 -6.51 5.09 -0.59
CA SER A 212 -5.15 5.11 -1.17
C SER A 212 -4.84 6.38 -1.96
N ASN A 213 -5.22 7.56 -1.44
CA ASN A 213 -5.12 8.83 -2.15
C ASN A 213 -3.66 9.27 -2.36
N ASN A 214 -3.22 9.36 -3.62
CA ASN A 214 -1.84 9.67 -3.96
C ASN A 214 -1.47 11.12 -3.65
N LEU A 215 -2.40 12.06 -3.89
CA LEU A 215 -2.14 13.48 -3.65
C LEU A 215 -1.91 13.77 -2.16
N TYR A 216 -2.67 13.12 -1.28
CA TYR A 216 -2.49 13.21 0.16
C TYR A 216 -1.06 12.79 0.57
N PHE A 217 -0.66 11.60 0.14
CA PHE A 217 0.65 11.04 0.51
C PHE A 217 1.82 11.75 -0.17
N ALA A 218 1.65 12.25 -1.40
CA ALA A 218 2.66 13.09 -2.03
C ALA A 218 2.88 14.39 -1.25
N LYS A 219 1.82 14.99 -0.73
CA LYS A 219 1.91 16.19 0.10
C LYS A 219 2.58 15.93 1.44
N LEU A 220 2.28 14.80 2.08
CA LEU A 220 3.00 14.37 3.29
C LEU A 220 4.49 14.15 3.01
N GLY A 221 4.83 13.52 1.89
CA GLY A 221 6.21 13.33 1.48
C GLY A 221 6.97 14.64 1.30
N GLN A 222 6.34 15.64 0.70
CA GLN A 222 6.91 16.98 0.58
C GLN A 222 7.14 17.66 1.94
N GLN A 223 6.25 17.44 2.91
CA GLN A 223 6.39 17.98 4.28
C GLN A 223 7.45 17.23 5.11
N LEU A 224 7.55 15.91 4.96
CA LEU A 224 8.57 15.09 5.59
C LEU A 224 9.97 15.41 5.06
N GLY A 225 10.09 15.55 3.74
CA GLY A 225 11.38 15.59 3.05
C GLY A 225 12.02 14.22 2.92
N PHE A 226 13.02 14.12 2.05
CA PHE A 226 13.69 12.85 1.72
C PHE A 226 14.33 12.18 2.94
N ASP A 227 15.06 12.95 3.75
CA ASP A 227 15.82 12.41 4.86
C ASP A 227 14.94 11.70 5.91
N ARG A 228 13.79 12.32 6.25
CA ARG A 228 12.85 11.70 7.19
C ARG A 228 12.16 10.49 6.56
N VAL A 229 11.75 10.55 5.29
CA VAL A 229 11.17 9.41 4.60
C VAL A 229 12.15 8.23 4.58
N SER A 230 13.41 8.46 4.21
CA SER A 230 14.47 7.45 4.19
C SER A 230 14.77 6.91 5.59
N LYS A 231 14.86 7.80 6.61
CA LYS A 231 15.05 7.40 8.01
C LYS A 231 13.95 6.46 8.49
N TYR A 232 12.69 6.83 8.28
CA TYR A 232 11.54 6.02 8.72
C TYR A 232 11.38 4.74 7.90
N ALA A 233 11.68 4.76 6.61
CA ALA A 233 11.70 3.56 5.78
C ALA A 233 12.66 2.51 6.37
N LYS A 234 13.90 2.92 6.68
CA LYS A 234 14.90 2.05 7.32
C LYS A 234 14.51 1.65 8.75
N LEU A 235 13.98 2.58 9.55
CA LEU A 235 13.52 2.29 10.91
C LEU A 235 12.45 1.19 10.92
N TYR A 236 11.56 1.18 9.93
CA TYR A 236 10.50 0.18 9.79
C TYR A 236 10.95 -1.04 8.96
N GLY A 237 12.26 -1.22 8.76
CA GLY A 237 12.84 -2.45 8.24
C GLY A 237 12.96 -2.55 6.72
N LEU A 238 12.73 -1.47 5.98
CA LEU A 238 12.94 -1.48 4.54
C LEU A 238 14.41 -1.39 4.18
N GLY A 239 14.86 -2.19 3.23
CA GLY A 239 16.23 -2.27 2.77
C GLY A 239 17.12 -3.14 3.66
N GLU A 240 16.54 -3.99 4.51
CA GLU A 240 17.27 -4.94 5.36
C GLU A 240 16.56 -6.30 5.42
N LYS A 241 17.30 -7.38 5.66
CA LYS A 241 16.66 -8.68 5.87
C LYS A 241 15.65 -8.63 7.00
N ALA A 242 14.44 -9.11 6.74
CA ALA A 242 13.37 -9.21 7.72
C ALA A 242 13.54 -10.44 8.62
N GLY A 243 14.11 -11.51 8.06
CA GLY A 243 14.28 -12.80 8.70
C GLY A 243 15.55 -12.94 9.52
N LEU A 244 15.54 -13.96 10.37
CA LEU A 244 16.71 -14.47 11.08
C LEU A 244 17.06 -15.82 10.45
N ASP A 245 18.25 -15.85 9.81
CA ASP A 245 18.82 -17.07 9.22
C ASP A 245 17.90 -17.79 8.22
N ILE A 246 17.14 -17.04 7.44
CA ILE A 246 16.32 -17.58 6.35
C ILE A 246 17.21 -17.80 5.13
N PRO A 247 17.48 -19.05 4.71
CA PRO A 247 18.31 -19.32 3.54
C PRO A 247 17.71 -18.72 2.26
N GLY A 248 18.53 -17.99 1.53
CA GLY A 248 18.13 -17.38 0.26
C GLY A 248 17.32 -16.09 0.38
N GLU A 249 17.10 -15.59 1.58
CA GLU A 249 16.51 -14.27 1.75
C GLU A 249 17.47 -13.17 1.24
N GLU A 250 16.92 -12.29 0.41
CA GLU A 250 17.57 -11.06 -0.05
C GLU A 250 16.86 -9.84 0.53
N PRO A 251 17.57 -8.79 0.91
CA PRO A 251 16.94 -7.55 1.38
C PRO A 251 16.35 -6.77 0.21
N GLY A 252 15.41 -5.90 0.51
CA GLY A 252 14.94 -4.86 -0.39
C GLY A 252 15.98 -3.74 -0.55
N PHE A 253 15.50 -2.58 -0.99
CA PHE A 253 16.38 -1.43 -1.25
C PHE A 253 15.64 -0.12 -0.93
N VAL A 254 16.37 0.82 -0.33
CA VAL A 254 15.94 2.22 -0.17
C VAL A 254 17.04 3.10 -0.76
N THR A 255 16.68 3.95 -1.73
CA THR A 255 17.63 4.86 -2.37
C THR A 255 18.37 5.74 -1.37
N SER A 256 19.65 6.03 -1.65
CA SER A 256 20.46 6.95 -0.85
C SER A 256 20.25 8.42 -1.19
N GLU A 257 19.62 8.71 -2.33
CA GLU A 257 19.35 10.05 -2.83
C GLU A 257 17.88 10.20 -3.24
N PRO A 258 17.32 11.43 -3.26
CA PRO A 258 15.98 11.65 -3.72
C PRO A 258 15.76 11.11 -5.14
N PRO A 259 14.71 10.32 -5.40
CA PRO A 259 14.47 9.82 -6.74
C PRO A 259 14.19 11.00 -7.70
N PRO A 260 14.57 10.88 -8.99
CA PRO A 260 14.33 11.95 -9.99
C PRO A 260 12.87 12.39 -10.10
N THR A 261 11.95 11.50 -9.78
CA THR A 261 10.49 11.74 -9.74
C THR A 261 10.05 12.55 -8.52
N GLY A 262 10.95 12.76 -7.55
CA GLY A 262 10.73 13.52 -6.33
C GLY A 262 10.12 12.71 -5.18
N VAL A 263 10.24 13.28 -3.98
CA VAL A 263 9.80 12.63 -2.71
C VAL A 263 8.29 12.35 -2.70
N GLY A 264 7.49 13.15 -3.40
CA GLY A 264 6.05 12.89 -3.52
C GLY A 264 5.72 11.58 -4.23
N MET A 265 6.49 11.18 -5.24
CA MET A 265 6.36 9.88 -5.89
C MET A 265 6.89 8.75 -5.01
N MET A 266 8.00 8.99 -4.30
CA MET A 266 8.52 8.05 -3.31
C MET A 266 7.49 7.69 -2.24
N THR A 267 6.73 8.67 -1.72
CA THR A 267 5.75 8.45 -0.65
C THR A 267 4.38 7.98 -1.12
N SER A 268 4.03 8.18 -2.38
CA SER A 268 2.73 7.74 -2.93
C SER A 268 2.80 6.43 -3.69
N PHE A 269 3.92 6.14 -4.35
CA PHE A 269 4.11 4.95 -5.19
C PHE A 269 5.33 4.10 -4.81
N GLY A 270 6.21 4.59 -3.93
CA GLY A 270 7.42 3.90 -3.53
C GLY A 270 8.56 3.99 -4.54
N ASP A 271 8.61 5.06 -5.36
CA ASP A 271 9.73 5.28 -6.27
C ASP A 271 11.04 5.37 -5.48
N GLY A 272 12.08 4.69 -5.97
CA GLY A 272 13.36 4.59 -5.26
C GLY A 272 13.35 3.60 -4.08
N ILE A 273 12.25 2.87 -3.86
CA ILE A 273 12.14 1.81 -2.85
C ILE A 273 11.80 0.49 -3.56
N ARG A 274 12.44 -0.58 -3.11
CA ARG A 274 12.06 -1.96 -3.45
C ARG A 274 11.89 -2.74 -2.17
N VAL A 275 10.77 -3.42 -2.02
CA VAL A 275 10.41 -4.15 -0.81
C VAL A 275 10.24 -5.64 -1.14
N THR A 276 10.69 -6.49 -0.23
CA THR A 276 10.42 -7.92 -0.32
C THR A 276 9.08 -8.26 0.33
N PRO A 277 8.43 -9.38 -0.02
CA PRO A 277 7.26 -9.87 0.71
C PRO A 277 7.51 -10.05 2.20
N LEU A 278 8.71 -10.47 2.61
CA LEU A 278 9.09 -10.61 4.02
C LEU A 278 9.21 -9.27 4.74
N GLU A 279 9.83 -8.26 4.11
CA GLU A 279 9.88 -6.90 4.70
C GLU A 279 8.47 -6.33 4.90
N LEU A 280 7.59 -6.49 3.92
CA LEU A 280 6.20 -6.05 4.06
C LEU A 280 5.48 -6.83 5.18
N THR A 281 5.74 -8.13 5.31
CA THR A 281 5.20 -8.95 6.40
C THR A 281 5.68 -8.44 7.75
N SER A 282 6.97 -8.11 7.90
CA SER A 282 7.54 -7.55 9.12
C SER A 282 6.88 -6.21 9.52
N ILE A 283 6.60 -5.33 8.55
CA ILE A 283 5.88 -4.06 8.81
C ILE A 283 4.45 -4.34 9.27
N VAL A 284 3.74 -5.22 8.57
CA VAL A 284 2.34 -5.55 8.87
C VAL A 284 2.20 -6.21 10.25
N THR A 285 3.09 -7.15 10.59
CA THR A 285 3.11 -7.79 11.92
C THR A 285 3.39 -6.76 13.01
N SER A 286 4.33 -5.83 12.79
CA SER A 286 4.64 -4.77 13.76
C SER A 286 3.46 -3.83 14.01
N ILE A 287 2.69 -3.49 12.98
CA ILE A 287 1.46 -2.70 13.13
C ILE A 287 0.40 -3.51 13.89
N ALA A 288 0.24 -4.79 13.56
CA ALA A 288 -0.75 -5.66 14.17
C ALA A 288 -0.55 -5.79 15.68
N ASN A 289 0.69 -5.98 16.13
CA ASN A 289 1.03 -6.24 17.54
C ASN A 289 1.39 -4.99 18.36
N GLY A 290 1.24 -3.78 17.79
CA GLY A 290 1.44 -2.53 18.53
C GLY A 290 2.85 -1.97 18.54
N GLY A 291 3.77 -2.50 17.71
CA GLY A 291 5.10 -1.92 17.54
C GLY A 291 6.29 -2.85 17.80
N THR A 292 6.06 -4.11 18.15
CA THR A 292 7.14 -5.07 18.28
C THR A 292 7.51 -5.62 16.91
N MET A 293 8.71 -5.31 16.44
CA MET A 293 9.26 -5.90 15.23
C MET A 293 10.06 -7.15 15.61
N TYR A 294 9.55 -8.30 15.22
CA TYR A 294 10.27 -9.57 15.35
C TYR A 294 11.18 -9.78 14.15
N TYR A 295 12.28 -10.51 14.33
CA TYR A 295 12.85 -11.24 13.22
C TYR A 295 11.84 -12.27 12.74
N LEU A 296 11.55 -12.27 11.45
CA LEU A 296 10.77 -13.36 10.89
C LEU A 296 11.61 -14.63 10.92
N GLN A 297 11.03 -15.73 11.42
CA GLN A 297 11.70 -17.01 11.51
C GLN A 297 10.88 -18.05 10.76
N TYR A 298 11.56 -18.83 9.92
CA TYR A 298 10.93 -19.81 9.05
C TYR A 298 11.45 -21.21 9.40
N PRO A 299 10.82 -21.91 10.39
CA PRO A 299 11.17 -23.28 10.72
C PRO A 299 11.08 -24.20 9.49
N ARG A 300 12.08 -25.06 9.31
CA ARG A 300 12.24 -25.90 8.12
C ARG A 300 12.00 -27.39 8.41
N ASN A 301 11.76 -27.75 9.66
CA ASN A 301 11.49 -29.10 10.12
C ASN A 301 10.78 -29.05 11.47
N GLU A 302 10.27 -30.21 11.93
CA GLU A 302 9.56 -30.31 13.21
C GLU A 302 10.42 -29.97 14.43
N ASP A 303 11.71 -30.25 14.37
CA ASP A 303 12.67 -29.90 15.43
C ASP A 303 12.76 -28.40 15.62
N GLU A 304 12.88 -27.63 14.53
CA GLU A 304 12.92 -26.17 14.55
C GLU A 304 11.57 -25.58 14.99
N VAL A 305 10.45 -26.22 14.62
CA VAL A 305 9.12 -25.85 15.09
C VAL A 305 9.01 -26.02 16.60
N THR A 306 9.48 -27.15 17.12
CA THR A 306 9.41 -27.47 18.57
C THR A 306 10.33 -26.57 19.40
N LYS A 307 11.49 -26.20 18.85
CA LYS A 307 12.50 -25.36 19.50
C LYS A 307 12.30 -23.86 19.22
N PHE A 308 11.22 -23.48 18.53
CA PHE A 308 10.96 -22.11 18.13
C PHE A 308 10.86 -21.17 19.33
N VAL A 309 11.64 -20.08 19.30
CA VAL A 309 11.59 -18.99 20.28
C VAL A 309 11.52 -17.66 19.54
N PRO A 310 10.51 -16.82 19.80
CA PRO A 310 10.42 -15.51 19.19
C PRO A 310 11.67 -14.64 19.44
N ARG A 311 12.15 -13.96 18.43
CA ARG A 311 13.31 -13.06 18.51
C ARG A 311 12.90 -11.65 18.13
N ILE A 312 12.98 -10.73 19.09
CA ILE A 312 12.70 -9.31 18.83
C ILE A 312 13.88 -8.70 18.07
N LYS A 313 13.58 -8.08 16.94
CA LYS A 313 14.53 -7.32 16.13
C LYS A 313 14.70 -5.89 16.67
N ARG A 314 13.56 -5.23 16.95
CA ARG A 314 13.49 -3.91 17.57
C ARG A 314 12.08 -3.60 18.06
N THR A 315 11.96 -2.64 18.96
CA THR A 315 10.66 -2.07 19.34
C THR A 315 10.50 -0.70 18.66
N LEU A 316 9.37 -0.49 18.04
CA LEU A 316 9.00 0.75 17.38
C LEU A 316 8.12 1.58 18.32
N ASP A 317 8.43 2.85 18.52
CA ASP A 317 7.57 3.76 19.32
C ASP A 317 6.37 4.25 18.50
N ILE A 318 5.52 3.30 18.11
CA ILE A 318 4.31 3.57 17.31
C ILE A 318 3.01 3.27 18.07
N GLY A 319 3.08 2.74 19.27
CA GLY A 319 1.91 2.26 20.02
C GLY A 319 0.77 3.27 20.11
N ARG A 320 1.09 4.54 20.36
CA ARG A 320 0.11 5.65 20.40
C ARG A 320 -0.54 5.98 19.04
N TYR A 321 0.05 5.53 17.94
CA TYR A 321 -0.44 5.79 16.57
C TYR A 321 -1.12 4.59 15.93
N VAL A 322 -0.98 3.41 16.53
CA VAL A 322 -1.48 2.14 15.96
C VAL A 322 -2.97 2.18 15.70
N SER A 323 -3.79 2.70 16.63
CA SER A 323 -5.23 2.83 16.45
C SER A 323 -5.60 3.70 15.23
N GLN A 324 -4.84 4.77 15.01
CA GLN A 324 -5.07 5.70 13.89
C GLN A 324 -4.75 5.05 12.53
N ILE A 325 -3.67 4.27 12.46
CA ILE A 325 -3.30 3.50 11.26
C ILE A 325 -4.34 2.40 11.00
N LYS A 326 -4.70 1.63 12.04
CA LYS A 326 -5.68 0.55 11.96
C LYS A 326 -7.03 1.04 11.43
N ALA A 327 -7.50 2.22 11.86
CA ALA A 327 -8.72 2.83 11.35
C ALA A 327 -8.70 3.03 9.81
N GLY A 328 -7.57 3.48 9.26
CA GLY A 328 -7.40 3.62 7.82
C GLY A 328 -7.26 2.29 7.08
N MET A 329 -6.64 1.29 7.70
CA MET A 329 -6.50 -0.06 7.14
C MET A 329 -7.84 -0.81 7.17
N LEU A 330 -8.64 -0.67 8.22
CA LEU A 330 -10.01 -1.18 8.29
C LEU A 330 -10.88 -0.52 7.22
N GLY A 331 -10.87 0.81 7.13
CA GLY A 331 -11.61 1.54 6.10
C GLY A 331 -11.23 1.13 4.67
N ALA A 332 -9.98 0.68 4.42
CA ALA A 332 -9.59 0.16 3.11
C ALA A 332 -10.38 -1.12 2.75
N VAL A 333 -10.70 -1.96 3.73
CA VAL A 333 -11.49 -3.18 3.55
C VAL A 333 -12.99 -2.87 3.50
N GLU A 334 -13.51 -2.03 4.39
CA GLU A 334 -14.94 -1.75 4.47
C GLU A 334 -15.47 -0.97 3.26
N TYR A 335 -14.85 0.14 2.91
CA TYR A 335 -15.33 1.05 1.86
C TYR A 335 -14.26 1.49 0.85
N GLY A 336 -12.99 1.07 1.05
CA GLY A 336 -11.86 1.52 0.27
C GLY A 336 -11.43 0.56 -0.84
N THR A 337 -10.11 0.46 -1.01
CA THR A 337 -9.49 -0.26 -2.13
C THR A 337 -9.38 -1.78 -1.93
N ALA A 338 -9.62 -2.28 -0.70
CA ALA A 338 -9.46 -3.69 -0.33
C ALA A 338 -10.78 -4.42 -0.05
N ARG A 339 -11.91 -3.94 -0.56
CA ARG A 339 -13.25 -4.52 -0.29
C ARG A 339 -13.37 -6.01 -0.63
N ARG A 340 -12.51 -6.52 -1.50
CA ARG A 340 -12.48 -7.95 -1.84
C ARG A 340 -11.91 -8.83 -0.72
N ALA A 341 -11.27 -8.23 0.30
CA ALA A 341 -10.79 -8.96 1.47
C ALA A 341 -11.88 -9.29 2.49
N ILE A 342 -13.08 -8.71 2.38
CA ILE A 342 -14.20 -9.00 3.26
C ILE A 342 -14.58 -10.47 3.12
N TYR A 343 -14.49 -11.22 4.21
CA TYR A 343 -14.92 -12.62 4.28
C TYR A 343 -16.02 -12.84 5.34
N ASP A 344 -15.92 -12.19 6.48
CA ASP A 344 -16.93 -12.14 7.53
C ASP A 344 -16.97 -10.73 8.13
N PRO A 345 -18.16 -10.09 8.25
CA PRO A 345 -18.29 -8.78 8.88
C PRO A 345 -17.93 -8.75 10.37
N ASN A 346 -18.06 -9.89 11.08
CA ASN A 346 -17.76 -10.00 12.50
C ASN A 346 -16.28 -10.27 12.77
N GLU A 347 -15.52 -10.62 11.74
CA GLU A 347 -14.09 -10.93 11.81
C GLU A 347 -13.32 -10.00 10.87
N PRO A 348 -13.20 -8.70 11.20
CA PRO A 348 -12.64 -7.72 10.29
C PRO A 348 -11.16 -7.98 10.01
N VAL A 349 -10.80 -7.89 8.74
CA VAL A 349 -9.43 -7.87 8.26
C VAL A 349 -9.03 -6.43 8.04
N LEU A 350 -7.85 -6.06 8.49
CA LEU A 350 -7.27 -4.75 8.29
C LEU A 350 -6.12 -4.85 7.28
N GLY A 351 -6.06 -3.93 6.31
CA GLY A 351 -4.99 -4.06 5.32
C GLY A 351 -4.80 -2.87 4.39
N LYS A 352 -3.74 -2.95 3.60
CA LYS A 352 -3.39 -1.92 2.61
C LYS A 352 -3.04 -2.55 1.26
N THR A 353 -3.71 -2.07 0.22
CA THR A 353 -3.42 -2.45 -1.17
C THR A 353 -2.28 -1.62 -1.77
N GLY A 354 -1.56 -2.24 -2.69
CA GLY A 354 -0.63 -1.58 -3.61
C GLY A 354 -0.94 -2.00 -5.05
N THR A 355 -0.91 -1.07 -5.98
CA THR A 355 -1.06 -1.31 -7.42
C THR A 355 -0.15 -0.37 -8.17
N CYS A 356 0.73 -0.89 -9.00
CA CYS A 356 1.54 -0.12 -9.94
C CYS A 356 2.08 -1.02 -11.06
N THR A 357 2.74 -0.43 -12.04
CA THR A 357 3.63 -1.13 -12.96
C THR A 357 5.03 -1.08 -12.38
N ASP A 358 5.75 -2.19 -12.38
CA ASP A 358 7.11 -2.23 -11.85
C ASP A 358 8.04 -1.36 -12.70
N THR A 359 8.71 -0.40 -12.06
CA THR A 359 9.65 0.49 -12.75
C THR A 359 10.91 -0.22 -13.22
N ALA A 360 11.31 -1.31 -12.58
CA ALA A 360 12.48 -2.11 -12.96
C ALA A 360 12.15 -3.12 -14.08
N GLN A 361 10.87 -3.50 -14.23
CA GLN A 361 10.39 -4.46 -15.22
C GLN A 361 9.22 -3.86 -16.00
N PRO A 362 9.46 -3.03 -17.02
CA PRO A 362 8.41 -2.40 -17.80
C PRO A 362 7.42 -3.42 -18.38
N GLY A 363 6.12 -3.19 -18.13
CA GLY A 363 5.04 -4.09 -18.56
C GLY A 363 4.60 -5.11 -17.51
N VAL A 364 5.36 -5.29 -16.43
CA VAL A 364 4.94 -6.11 -15.28
C VAL A 364 4.06 -5.28 -14.35
N HIS A 365 2.85 -5.74 -14.11
CA HIS A 365 1.92 -5.16 -13.13
C HIS A 365 2.06 -5.86 -11.79
N LEU A 366 2.03 -5.07 -10.74
CA LEU A 366 2.12 -5.54 -9.35
C LEU A 366 0.80 -5.30 -8.63
N GLY A 367 0.33 -6.34 -7.96
CA GLY A 367 -0.80 -6.29 -7.04
C GLY A 367 -0.36 -6.72 -5.65
N TRP A 368 -0.30 -5.77 -4.71
CA TRP A 368 0.05 -6.01 -3.32
C TRP A 368 -1.15 -5.95 -2.40
N PHE A 369 -1.14 -6.77 -1.37
CA PHE A 369 -1.98 -6.58 -0.21
C PHE A 369 -1.28 -7.09 1.04
N GLY A 370 -1.06 -6.21 2.01
CA GLY A 370 -0.59 -6.58 3.35
C GLY A 370 -1.70 -6.41 4.35
N SER A 371 -2.01 -7.44 5.13
CA SER A 371 -3.18 -7.49 6.03
C SER A 371 -2.95 -8.32 7.26
N PHE A 372 -3.81 -8.15 8.25
CA PHE A 372 -3.88 -8.96 9.47
C PHE A 372 -5.31 -9.01 10.03
N ASN A 373 -5.60 -10.02 10.87
CA ASN A 373 -6.84 -10.11 11.64
C ASN A 373 -6.61 -9.65 13.09
N GLU A 374 -7.67 -9.18 13.73
CA GLU A 374 -7.65 -8.78 15.14
C GLU A 374 -8.52 -9.66 16.05
N VAL A 375 -9.41 -10.44 15.45
CA VAL A 375 -10.34 -11.32 16.16
C VAL A 375 -9.81 -12.75 16.17
N GLY A 376 -10.16 -13.51 17.19
CA GLY A 376 -9.78 -14.93 17.35
C GLY A 376 -8.46 -15.12 18.11
N LYS A 377 -8.20 -16.39 18.47
CA LYS A 377 -7.01 -16.81 19.20
C LYS A 377 -5.73 -16.62 18.37
N ASN A 378 -5.77 -17.03 17.11
CA ASN A 378 -4.63 -16.97 16.21
C ASN A 378 -4.63 -15.63 15.46
N LYS A 379 -3.61 -14.83 15.69
CA LYS A 379 -3.43 -13.51 15.05
C LYS A 379 -2.37 -13.66 13.97
N ILE A 380 -2.78 -13.55 12.72
CA ILE A 380 -1.87 -13.73 11.58
C ILE A 380 -1.82 -12.49 10.70
N ALA A 381 -0.67 -12.28 10.08
CA ALA A 381 -0.52 -11.40 8.94
C ALA A 381 -0.53 -12.23 7.65
N VAL A 382 -1.24 -11.74 6.64
CA VAL A 382 -1.27 -12.31 5.30
C VAL A 382 -0.80 -11.25 4.31
N VAL A 383 0.32 -11.52 3.66
CA VAL A 383 0.88 -10.66 2.62
C VAL A 383 0.82 -11.39 1.28
N VAL A 384 0.20 -10.73 0.31
CA VAL A 384 0.04 -11.24 -1.05
C VAL A 384 0.73 -10.29 -2.01
N LEU A 385 1.58 -10.83 -2.88
CA LEU A 385 2.10 -10.18 -4.07
C LEU A 385 1.66 -10.99 -5.29
N LEU A 386 1.02 -10.33 -6.24
CA LEU A 386 0.73 -10.86 -7.56
C LEU A 386 1.55 -10.11 -8.60
N THR A 387 2.12 -10.86 -9.54
CA THR A 387 2.85 -10.31 -10.70
C THR A 387 2.19 -10.77 -12.00
N GLY A 388 2.29 -9.97 -13.05
CA GLY A 388 1.74 -10.39 -14.34
C GLY A 388 1.38 -9.22 -15.27
N GLY A 389 0.52 -9.49 -16.24
CA GLY A 389 0.06 -8.53 -17.22
C GLY A 389 -1.02 -7.57 -16.70
N ARG A 390 -1.62 -6.84 -17.63
CA ARG A 390 -2.74 -5.92 -17.33
C ARG A 390 -3.87 -6.68 -16.63
N GLY A 391 -4.40 -6.12 -15.57
CA GLY A 391 -5.46 -6.72 -14.76
C GLY A 391 -4.97 -7.13 -13.37
N ILE A 392 -3.69 -7.42 -13.18
CA ILE A 392 -3.12 -7.62 -11.84
C ILE A 392 -3.17 -6.30 -11.07
N SER A 393 -3.67 -6.38 -9.83
CA SER A 393 -3.89 -5.19 -9.00
C SER A 393 -4.05 -5.53 -7.51
N GLY A 394 -3.87 -4.55 -6.64
CA GLY A 394 -4.08 -4.68 -5.21
C GLY A 394 -5.48 -5.18 -4.80
N PRO A 395 -6.58 -4.72 -5.42
CA PRO A 395 -7.90 -5.29 -5.18
C PRO A 395 -8.01 -6.79 -5.47
N ILE A 396 -7.27 -7.33 -6.46
CA ILE A 396 -7.23 -8.77 -6.70
C ILE A 396 -6.43 -9.46 -5.61
N ALA A 397 -5.25 -8.94 -5.26
CA ALA A 397 -4.44 -9.46 -4.15
C ALA A 397 -5.22 -9.45 -2.83
N SER A 398 -6.05 -8.41 -2.57
CA SER A 398 -6.91 -8.39 -1.39
C SER A 398 -7.98 -9.50 -1.40
N GLY A 399 -8.49 -9.86 -2.58
CA GLY A 399 -9.39 -11.01 -2.72
C GLY A 399 -8.73 -12.35 -2.41
N VAL A 400 -7.47 -12.53 -2.85
CA VAL A 400 -6.66 -13.71 -2.49
C VAL A 400 -6.51 -13.80 -0.98
N ALA A 401 -6.08 -12.72 -0.31
CA ALA A 401 -5.96 -12.72 1.15
C ALA A 401 -7.30 -12.99 1.86
N GLY A 402 -8.39 -12.38 1.38
CA GLY A 402 -9.74 -12.65 1.91
C GLY A 402 -10.14 -14.13 1.80
N ASN A 403 -9.70 -14.81 0.73
CA ASN A 403 -9.91 -16.25 0.58
C ASN A 403 -9.04 -17.06 1.56
N VAL A 404 -7.81 -16.63 1.85
CA VAL A 404 -6.98 -17.27 2.90
C VAL A 404 -7.73 -17.23 4.24
N TYR A 405 -8.18 -16.03 4.66
CA TYR A 405 -8.93 -15.88 5.92
C TYR A 405 -10.21 -16.72 5.92
N ARG A 406 -10.97 -16.73 4.83
CA ARG A 406 -12.20 -17.53 4.70
C ARG A 406 -11.93 -19.03 4.82
N ASN A 407 -10.90 -19.53 4.14
CA ASN A 407 -10.54 -20.94 4.18
C ASN A 407 -10.10 -21.36 5.60
N LEU A 408 -9.35 -20.52 6.28
CA LEU A 408 -8.92 -20.76 7.66
C LEU A 408 -10.11 -20.66 8.65
N ALA A 409 -11.00 -19.71 8.49
CA ALA A 409 -12.21 -19.56 9.31
C ALA A 409 -13.12 -20.80 9.16
N ALA A 410 -13.30 -21.31 7.95
CA ALA A 410 -14.06 -22.55 7.69
C ALA A 410 -13.48 -23.78 8.43
N GLN A 411 -12.16 -23.78 8.69
CA GLN A 411 -11.45 -24.81 9.46
C GLN A 411 -11.42 -24.51 10.98
N ARG A 412 -12.09 -23.45 11.42
CA ARG A 412 -12.08 -22.96 12.82
C ARG A 412 -10.66 -22.62 13.33
N PHE A 413 -9.76 -22.21 12.44
CA PHE A 413 -8.37 -21.88 12.77
C PHE A 413 -8.28 -20.75 13.80
N PHE A 414 -9.12 -19.73 13.70
CA PHE A 414 -9.08 -18.60 14.61
C PHE A 414 -9.62 -18.93 16.01
N GLY A 415 -10.49 -19.96 16.13
CA GLY A 415 -11.09 -20.37 17.41
C GLY A 415 -11.97 -19.30 18.06
N PRO A 416 -12.59 -19.59 19.20
CA PRO A 416 -13.31 -18.58 19.96
C PRO A 416 -12.32 -17.57 20.56
N GLU A 417 -12.73 -16.31 20.62
CA GLU A 417 -11.99 -15.25 21.30
C GLU A 417 -11.84 -15.58 22.80
N GLN A 418 -10.64 -15.43 23.34
CA GLN A 418 -10.48 -15.55 24.79
C GLN A 418 -11.19 -14.37 25.49
N PRO A 419 -12.05 -14.57 26.49
CA PRO A 419 -12.69 -13.50 27.21
C PRO A 419 -11.63 -12.63 27.90
N GLY A 420 -11.44 -11.40 27.42
CA GLY A 420 -10.47 -10.45 27.98
C GLY A 420 -9.97 -9.36 27.03
N VAL A 421 -10.17 -9.49 25.75
CA VAL A 421 -9.79 -8.43 24.78
C VAL A 421 -10.98 -7.52 24.53
N ASN A 422 -10.86 -6.28 24.99
CA ASN A 422 -11.88 -5.23 24.88
C ASN A 422 -12.21 -4.92 23.41
N THR A 423 -13.28 -5.51 22.89
CA THR A 423 -13.88 -5.21 21.57
C THR A 423 -14.55 -3.83 21.53
N ALA A 424 -14.53 -3.07 22.64
CA ALA A 424 -15.20 -1.77 22.78
C ALA A 424 -14.63 -0.65 21.88
N LEU A 425 -13.53 -0.88 21.16
CA LEU A 425 -12.91 0.12 20.27
C LEU A 425 -13.54 0.15 18.86
N PHE A 426 -14.43 -0.77 18.52
CA PHE A 426 -14.96 -0.92 17.14
C PHE A 426 -16.43 -0.59 16.99
N SER A 427 -17.12 -0.14 18.04
CA SER A 427 -18.48 0.36 17.90
C SER A 427 -18.44 1.80 17.38
N LEU A 428 -18.33 1.97 16.08
CA LEU A 428 -18.66 3.25 15.45
C LEU A 428 -20.17 3.49 15.61
N PRO A 429 -20.61 4.69 16.01
CA PRO A 429 -22.03 4.99 16.08
C PRO A 429 -22.64 4.86 14.67
N ALA A 430 -23.71 4.08 14.58
CA ALA A 430 -24.52 3.97 13.37
C ALA A 430 -24.88 5.39 12.90
N GLN A 431 -24.55 5.73 11.68
CA GLN A 431 -25.02 6.98 11.06
C GLN A 431 -26.54 6.90 10.98
N GLN A 432 -27.21 7.76 11.74
CA GLN A 432 -28.64 7.98 11.58
C GLN A 432 -28.87 8.50 10.16
N THR A 433 -29.44 7.67 9.32
CA THR A 433 -30.05 8.12 8.06
C THR A 433 -31.32 8.85 8.43
N ASN A 434 -31.34 10.15 8.28
CA ASN A 434 -32.55 10.94 8.28
C ASN A 434 -33.41 10.54 7.05
N PRO A 435 -34.68 10.14 7.24
CA PRO A 435 -35.58 10.00 6.12
C PRO A 435 -36.08 11.38 5.69
N GLN A 436 -35.88 11.70 4.44
CA GLN A 436 -36.73 12.68 3.70
C GLN A 436 -37.71 11.95 2.84
#